data_61064f7be9dda87856f1935d107a28f0
#
_entry.id   61064f7be9dda87856f1935d107a28f0
#
_cell.length_a   1.000
_cell.length_b   1.000
_cell.length_c   1.000
_cell.angle_alpha   90.00
_cell.angle_beta   90.00
_cell.angle_gamma   90.00
#
_symmetry.space_group_name_H-M   'P 1'
#
loop_
_entity.id
_entity.type
_entity.pdbx_description
1 polymer ?
#
loop_
_entity_poly.entity_id
_entity_poly.type
_entity_poly.pdbx_seq_one_letter_code
_entity_poly.pdbx_strand_id
1 'polypeptide(L)'
;MTDLALKYGLSFADLYDRDGLVRLDRAFVAHLAEGDAALHERLMTARRDPDGLGHAGESDLLVDLAPHVEDFLGHLFGIAVEVRALQARHHELAPLYSVKRLFVQRRAVKGVKEADAAALDGPGLARELDRLIGASPGERMPEWERRYAEHVARWLDDETANAAVLDLSQRYAAWATLSPDGREKHRRGVLFKVPQRLDPHHLVPVETIEREGVTMLRLPEDEWRHREGFALTDHGADLIGALDQANYCIWCHNQGKDSCSKGLKEKDGAFKRSVFGVTLAGCPLEEKISEMNLVKARGYSLGALAIVAVDNPICAATGHRICNDCMKACIYQRQEPVDIPQIETRTLKDVLGLPWGFEIYSLLTRWNPLDLRRPLPRPQTGKKVLVVGLGPAGFTLAHHLINDGHFVAAIDGLKIEPLPAEISGVAVDGSRQPFQPIRDVARLVDGLDDRVMAGFGGVAEYGITVRWDKNFLKIVRLLLERRGQFAMYGGVRFGGTITIDGAFALGFDHVALCAGAGRPTVIPIANNLAPGVRQASDFLMALQLTGAAK
;
A
#
# COMPACT_ATOMS: atom_id res chain seq x y z
N MET A 1 -5.83 30.66 5.81
CA MET A 1 -5.30 29.42 6.42
C MET A 1 -6.41 28.80 7.25
N THR A 2 -6.91 27.64 6.90
CA THR A 2 -7.92 26.92 7.69
C THR A 2 -7.16 26.20 8.80
N ASP A 3 -7.26 26.72 10.02
CA ASP A 3 -6.69 26.06 11.19
C ASP A 3 -7.40 24.72 11.41
N LEU A 4 -6.62 23.66 11.66
CA LEU A 4 -7.16 22.36 12.03
C LEU A 4 -7.77 22.45 13.43
N ALA A 5 -9.09 22.37 13.50
CA ALA A 5 -9.83 22.33 14.75
C ALA A 5 -10.20 20.87 15.07
N LEU A 6 -9.40 20.24 15.93
CA LEU A 6 -9.68 18.88 16.41
C LEU A 6 -10.86 18.89 17.40
N LYS A 7 -11.62 17.79 17.40
CA LYS A 7 -12.65 17.54 18.42
C LYS A 7 -12.04 16.99 19.72
N TYR A 8 -12.89 16.73 20.70
CA TYR A 8 -12.54 16.15 22.00
C TYR A 8 -11.56 17.01 22.83
N GLY A 9 -11.54 18.34 22.60
CA GLY A 9 -10.67 19.27 23.34
C GLY A 9 -9.17 19.10 23.08
N LEU A 10 -8.81 18.48 21.95
CA LEU A 10 -7.43 18.27 21.53
C LEU A 10 -6.97 19.39 20.60
N SER A 11 -5.69 19.76 20.71
CA SER A 11 -4.98 20.63 19.78
C SER A 11 -4.11 19.83 18.81
N PHE A 12 -3.68 20.47 17.72
CA PHE A 12 -2.74 19.83 16.78
C PHE A 12 -1.41 19.41 17.44
N ALA A 13 -0.92 20.20 18.41
CA ALA A 13 0.30 19.87 19.15
C ALA A 13 0.14 18.58 19.98
N ASP A 14 -1.05 18.30 20.50
CA ASP A 14 -1.33 17.09 21.27
C ASP A 14 -1.12 15.80 20.45
N LEU A 15 -1.25 15.86 19.13
CA LEU A 15 -0.95 14.71 18.26
C LEU A 15 0.52 14.35 18.21
N TYR A 16 1.42 15.24 18.64
CA TYR A 16 2.87 15.06 18.65
C TYR A 16 3.46 14.92 20.06
N ASP A 17 2.63 15.06 21.08
CA ASP A 17 3.00 14.90 22.48
C ASP A 17 2.42 13.61 23.05
N ARG A 18 3.19 12.87 23.86
CA ARG A 18 2.74 11.61 24.43
C ARG A 18 1.53 11.74 25.33
N ASP A 19 1.49 12.78 26.16
CA ASP A 19 0.35 13.00 27.07
C ASP A 19 -0.90 13.40 26.28
N GLY A 20 -0.73 14.13 25.19
CA GLY A 20 -1.76 14.40 24.20
C GLY A 20 -2.32 13.10 23.57
N LEU A 21 -1.45 12.18 23.16
CA LEU A 21 -1.86 10.87 22.63
C LEU A 21 -2.57 10.01 23.69
N VAL A 22 -2.21 10.11 24.96
CA VAL A 22 -2.92 9.43 26.06
C VAL A 22 -4.34 10.00 26.21
N ARG A 23 -4.52 11.33 26.10
CA ARG A 23 -5.87 11.94 26.09
C ARG A 23 -6.67 11.51 24.89
N LEU A 24 -6.04 11.44 23.72
CA LEU A 24 -6.65 10.95 22.48
C LEU A 24 -7.13 9.49 22.62
N ASP A 25 -6.30 8.60 23.15
CA ASP A 25 -6.67 7.20 23.36
C ASP A 25 -7.85 7.06 24.32
N ARG A 26 -7.88 7.85 25.40
CA ARG A 26 -9.04 7.92 26.32
C ARG A 26 -10.30 8.39 25.62
N ALA A 27 -10.19 9.39 24.74
CA ALA A 27 -11.32 9.88 23.95
C ALA A 27 -11.86 8.80 23.00
N PHE A 28 -10.96 8.05 22.35
CA PHE A 28 -11.36 6.90 21.51
C PHE A 28 -12.06 5.82 22.33
N VAL A 29 -11.50 5.42 23.46
CA VAL A 29 -12.08 4.39 24.34
C VAL A 29 -13.47 4.82 24.84
N ALA A 30 -13.65 6.09 25.20
CA ALA A 30 -14.95 6.63 25.59
C ALA A 30 -15.95 6.62 24.43
N HIS A 31 -15.53 7.08 23.24
CA HIS A 31 -16.36 7.04 22.03
C HIS A 31 -16.80 5.61 21.67
N LEU A 32 -15.89 4.64 21.79
CA LEU A 32 -16.22 3.23 21.57
C LEU A 32 -17.23 2.71 22.62
N ALA A 33 -17.05 3.05 23.89
CA ALA A 33 -17.96 2.64 24.96
C ALA A 33 -19.39 3.18 24.78
N GLU A 34 -19.52 4.40 24.27
CA GLU A 34 -20.81 5.01 23.93
C GLU A 34 -21.47 4.35 22.71
N GLY A 35 -20.68 3.98 21.70
CA GLY A 35 -21.18 3.38 20.46
C GLY A 35 -21.43 1.88 20.54
N ASP A 36 -20.51 1.13 21.17
CA ASP A 36 -20.57 -0.32 21.34
C ASP A 36 -19.86 -0.77 22.64
N ALA A 37 -20.66 -0.86 23.72
CA ALA A 37 -20.15 -1.25 25.04
C ALA A 37 -19.56 -2.68 25.07
N ALA A 38 -20.09 -3.61 24.26
CA ALA A 38 -19.58 -4.98 24.22
C ALA A 38 -18.22 -5.03 23.53
N LEU A 39 -18.05 -4.30 22.44
CA LEU A 39 -16.77 -4.21 21.73
C LEU A 39 -15.72 -3.46 22.58
N HIS A 40 -16.14 -2.43 23.32
CA HIS A 40 -15.29 -1.75 24.29
C HIS A 40 -14.74 -2.74 25.33
N GLU A 41 -15.56 -3.57 25.95
CA GLU A 41 -15.12 -4.56 26.94
C GLU A 41 -14.16 -5.60 26.31
N ARG A 42 -14.41 -6.02 25.07
CA ARG A 42 -13.50 -6.89 24.32
C ARG A 42 -12.14 -6.22 24.12
N LEU A 43 -12.11 -4.94 23.71
CA LEU A 43 -10.87 -4.18 23.53
C LEU A 43 -10.10 -4.06 24.86
N MET A 44 -10.77 -3.70 25.94
CA MET A 44 -10.14 -3.51 27.25
C MET A 44 -9.60 -4.83 27.81
N THR A 45 -10.26 -5.94 27.54
CA THR A 45 -9.78 -7.28 27.90
C THR A 45 -8.56 -7.66 27.07
N ALA A 46 -8.61 -7.43 25.75
CA ALA A 46 -7.51 -7.70 24.85
C ALA A 46 -6.23 -6.90 25.17
N ARG A 47 -6.39 -5.62 25.55
CA ARG A 47 -5.26 -4.77 25.97
C ARG A 47 -4.62 -5.22 27.30
N ARG A 48 -5.39 -5.89 28.18
CA ARG A 48 -4.86 -6.46 29.44
C ARG A 48 -4.10 -7.77 29.21
N ASP A 49 -4.60 -8.60 28.31
CA ASP A 49 -4.02 -9.90 27.95
C ASP A 49 -4.11 -10.13 26.43
N PRO A 50 -3.23 -9.49 25.64
CA PRO A 50 -3.27 -9.62 24.19
C PRO A 50 -2.92 -11.03 23.69
N ASP A 51 -2.16 -11.81 24.46
CA ASP A 51 -1.77 -13.16 24.08
C ASP A 51 -2.89 -14.19 24.35
N GLY A 52 -3.81 -13.87 25.24
CA GLY A 52 -4.96 -14.71 25.58
C GLY A 52 -6.03 -14.83 24.48
N LEU A 53 -6.07 -13.88 23.52
CA LEU A 53 -7.05 -13.89 22.43
C LEU A 53 -6.84 -14.99 21.39
N GLY A 54 -5.59 -15.39 21.18
CA GLY A 54 -5.22 -16.21 20.02
C GLY A 54 -5.45 -15.48 18.70
N HIS A 55 -4.96 -16.08 17.62
CA HIS A 55 -4.96 -15.42 16.30
C HIS A 55 -6.36 -15.08 15.76
N ALA A 56 -7.30 -16.03 15.84
CA ALA A 56 -8.67 -15.80 15.35
C ALA A 56 -9.39 -14.68 16.12
N GLY A 57 -9.27 -14.69 17.47
CA GLY A 57 -9.89 -13.64 18.30
C GLY A 57 -9.27 -12.26 18.08
N GLU A 58 -7.96 -12.19 17.83
CA GLU A 58 -7.28 -10.95 17.43
C GLU A 58 -7.82 -10.45 16.10
N SER A 59 -7.88 -11.30 15.07
CA SER A 59 -8.40 -10.96 13.74
C SER A 59 -9.84 -10.43 13.81
N ASP A 60 -10.73 -11.15 14.50
CA ASP A 60 -12.12 -10.74 14.66
C ASP A 60 -12.24 -9.38 15.37
N LEU A 61 -11.45 -9.17 16.43
CA LEU A 61 -11.46 -7.90 17.15
C LEU A 61 -10.97 -6.74 16.28
N LEU A 62 -9.90 -6.92 15.51
CA LEU A 62 -9.38 -5.88 14.61
C LEU A 62 -10.39 -5.50 13.53
N VAL A 63 -11.04 -6.50 12.92
CA VAL A 63 -12.07 -6.29 11.89
C VAL A 63 -13.28 -5.56 12.46
N ASP A 64 -13.71 -5.90 13.69
CA ASP A 64 -14.84 -5.24 14.35
C ASP A 64 -14.52 -3.81 14.80
N LEU A 65 -13.28 -3.55 15.25
CA LEU A 65 -12.84 -2.21 15.68
C LEU A 65 -12.60 -1.23 14.53
N ALA A 66 -12.19 -1.72 13.36
CA ALA A 66 -11.77 -0.88 12.24
C ALA A 66 -12.82 0.18 11.82
N PRO A 67 -14.14 -0.14 11.71
CA PRO A 67 -15.18 0.85 11.45
C PRO A 67 -15.27 1.95 12.51
N HIS A 68 -15.10 1.60 13.79
CA HIS A 68 -15.15 2.55 14.90
C HIS A 68 -13.93 3.49 14.92
N VAL A 69 -12.75 2.98 14.53
CA VAL A 69 -11.55 3.82 14.33
C VAL A 69 -11.78 4.80 13.19
N GLU A 70 -12.38 4.36 12.09
CA GLU A 70 -12.69 5.23 10.96
C GLU A 70 -13.69 6.33 11.35
N ASP A 71 -14.77 5.98 12.04
CA ASP A 71 -15.76 6.94 12.50
C ASP A 71 -15.16 7.95 13.49
N PHE A 72 -14.41 7.48 14.47
CA PHE A 72 -13.71 8.33 15.42
C PHE A 72 -12.76 9.32 14.75
N LEU A 73 -11.94 8.86 13.82
CA LEU A 73 -11.01 9.72 13.08
C LEU A 73 -11.75 10.74 12.21
N GLY A 74 -12.84 10.33 11.57
CA GLY A 74 -13.72 11.22 10.82
C GLY A 74 -14.28 12.35 11.70
N HIS A 75 -14.70 12.04 12.91
CA HIS A 75 -15.17 13.03 13.90
C HIS A 75 -14.03 13.88 14.45
N LEU A 76 -12.91 13.27 14.84
CA LEU A 76 -11.74 13.96 15.40
C LEU A 76 -11.25 15.09 14.47
N PHE A 77 -11.10 14.79 13.18
CA PHE A 77 -10.59 15.73 12.17
C PHE A 77 -11.70 16.58 11.51
N GLY A 78 -12.97 16.38 11.88
CA GLY A 78 -14.10 17.12 11.31
C GLY A 78 -14.36 16.82 9.84
N ILE A 79 -14.05 15.61 9.37
CA ILE A 79 -14.16 15.15 7.98
C ILE A 79 -15.13 13.96 7.82
N ALA A 80 -16.06 13.80 8.72
CA ALA A 80 -17.01 12.67 8.68
C ALA A 80 -17.84 12.63 7.38
N VAL A 81 -18.05 13.77 6.72
CA VAL A 81 -18.76 13.86 5.44
C VAL A 81 -17.90 13.26 4.32
N GLU A 82 -16.63 13.61 4.25
CA GLU A 82 -15.67 13.13 3.26
C GLU A 82 -15.39 11.64 3.43
N VAL A 83 -15.31 11.17 4.67
CA VAL A 83 -15.18 9.73 4.99
C VAL A 83 -16.40 8.96 4.49
N ARG A 84 -17.62 9.43 4.78
CA ARG A 84 -18.85 8.81 4.26
C ARG A 84 -18.93 8.85 2.73
N ALA A 85 -18.48 9.93 2.10
CA ALA A 85 -18.42 10.01 0.64
C ALA A 85 -17.43 8.99 0.05
N LEU A 86 -16.30 8.73 0.73
CA LEU A 86 -15.36 7.68 0.34
C LEU A 86 -15.99 6.29 0.47
N GLN A 87 -16.67 6.00 1.59
CA GLN A 87 -17.40 4.75 1.80
C GLN A 87 -18.50 4.54 0.74
N ALA A 88 -19.27 5.58 0.44
CA ALA A 88 -20.34 5.52 -0.56
C ALA A 88 -19.78 5.09 -1.94
N ARG A 89 -18.64 5.64 -2.36
CA ARG A 89 -17.97 5.21 -3.61
C ARG A 89 -17.58 3.73 -3.63
N HIS A 90 -17.21 3.16 -2.47
CA HIS A 90 -16.92 1.72 -2.37
C HIS A 90 -18.22 0.90 -2.50
N HIS A 91 -19.28 1.32 -1.83
CA HIS A 91 -20.57 0.63 -1.84
C HIS A 91 -21.24 0.68 -3.22
N GLU A 92 -21.11 1.79 -3.96
CA GLU A 92 -21.58 1.91 -5.35
C GLU A 92 -20.92 0.89 -6.28
N LEU A 93 -19.70 0.45 -5.97
CA LEU A 93 -18.99 -0.56 -6.74
C LEU A 93 -19.28 -2.00 -6.29
N ALA A 94 -19.94 -2.22 -5.17
CA ALA A 94 -20.19 -3.56 -4.62
C ALA A 94 -20.93 -4.52 -5.58
N PRO A 95 -21.94 -4.08 -6.37
CA PRO A 95 -22.58 -4.94 -7.36
C PRO A 95 -21.60 -5.53 -8.40
N LEU A 96 -20.57 -4.77 -8.78
CA LEU A 96 -19.56 -5.20 -9.75
C LEU A 96 -18.85 -6.48 -9.27
N TYR A 97 -18.42 -6.53 -8.02
CA TYR A 97 -17.68 -7.66 -7.47
C TYR A 97 -18.57 -8.83 -7.09
N SER A 98 -19.78 -8.57 -6.59
CA SER A 98 -20.74 -9.62 -6.29
C SER A 98 -21.21 -10.34 -7.55
N VAL A 99 -21.52 -9.60 -8.63
CA VAL A 99 -21.90 -10.17 -9.93
C VAL A 99 -20.72 -10.91 -10.57
N LYS A 100 -19.50 -10.35 -10.50
CA LYS A 100 -18.30 -11.07 -10.95
C LYS A 100 -18.18 -12.44 -10.29
N ARG A 101 -18.28 -12.47 -8.96
CA ARG A 101 -18.09 -13.71 -8.19
C ARG A 101 -19.24 -14.70 -8.35
N LEU A 102 -20.49 -14.23 -8.22
CA LEU A 102 -21.66 -15.11 -8.14
C LEU A 102 -22.25 -15.43 -9.50
N PHE A 103 -22.26 -14.48 -10.42
CA PHE A 103 -22.86 -14.65 -11.73
C PHE A 103 -21.83 -15.02 -12.80
N VAL A 104 -20.79 -14.19 -13.00
CA VAL A 104 -19.80 -14.45 -14.07
C VAL A 104 -19.02 -15.73 -13.79
N GLN A 105 -18.32 -15.81 -12.65
CA GLN A 105 -17.41 -16.93 -12.37
C GLN A 105 -18.12 -18.22 -11.99
N ARG A 106 -19.23 -18.18 -11.26
CA ARG A 106 -19.89 -19.39 -10.76
C ARG A 106 -21.00 -19.91 -11.66
N ARG A 107 -21.55 -19.06 -12.54
CA ARG A 107 -22.67 -19.41 -13.40
C ARG A 107 -22.31 -19.29 -14.88
N ALA A 108 -21.90 -18.12 -15.37
CA ALA A 108 -21.76 -17.87 -16.81
C ALA A 108 -20.60 -18.66 -17.45
N VAL A 109 -19.44 -18.78 -16.79
CA VAL A 109 -18.28 -19.49 -17.37
C VAL A 109 -18.16 -20.94 -16.91
N LYS A 110 -18.96 -21.36 -15.94
CA LYS A 110 -18.85 -22.72 -15.39
C LYS A 110 -19.23 -23.78 -16.42
N GLY A 111 -18.25 -24.58 -16.80
CA GLY A 111 -18.46 -25.68 -17.76
C GLY A 111 -18.54 -25.26 -19.24
N VAL A 112 -18.39 -23.96 -19.54
CA VAL A 112 -18.35 -23.44 -20.91
C VAL A 112 -16.92 -23.55 -21.44
N LYS A 113 -16.74 -24.06 -22.65
CA LYS A 113 -15.44 -24.12 -23.33
C LYS A 113 -15.20 -22.82 -24.11
N GLU A 114 -13.93 -22.46 -24.27
CA GLU A 114 -13.52 -21.28 -25.03
C GLU A 114 -14.09 -21.27 -26.47
N ALA A 115 -14.06 -22.42 -27.16
CA ALA A 115 -14.60 -22.56 -28.52
C ALA A 115 -16.11 -22.30 -28.58
N ASP A 116 -16.87 -22.78 -27.58
CA ASP A 116 -18.32 -22.56 -27.52
C ASP A 116 -18.63 -21.08 -27.24
N ALA A 117 -17.87 -20.44 -26.38
CA ALA A 117 -18.00 -19.02 -26.09
C ALA A 117 -17.64 -18.16 -27.31
N ALA A 118 -16.57 -18.50 -28.04
CA ALA A 118 -16.13 -17.78 -29.23
C ALA A 118 -17.13 -17.90 -30.40
N ALA A 119 -17.98 -18.94 -30.44
CA ALA A 119 -19.03 -19.12 -31.44
C ALA A 119 -20.26 -18.22 -31.21
N LEU A 120 -20.37 -17.55 -30.05
CA LEU A 120 -21.49 -16.65 -29.75
C LEU A 120 -21.37 -15.33 -30.53
N ASP A 121 -22.50 -14.76 -30.99
CA ASP A 121 -22.55 -13.41 -31.55
C ASP A 121 -22.43 -12.36 -30.42
N GLY A 122 -21.21 -12.16 -29.90
CA GLY A 122 -20.95 -11.22 -28.85
C GLY A 122 -21.39 -9.79 -29.15
N PRO A 123 -21.09 -9.24 -30.34
CA PRO A 123 -21.59 -7.92 -30.75
C PRO A 123 -23.14 -7.83 -30.80
N GLY A 124 -23.83 -8.88 -31.22
CA GLY A 124 -25.30 -8.95 -31.21
C GLY A 124 -25.85 -8.93 -29.79
N LEU A 125 -25.31 -9.78 -28.91
CA LEU A 125 -25.66 -9.84 -27.49
C LEU A 125 -25.38 -8.48 -26.79
N ALA A 126 -24.26 -7.81 -27.11
CA ALA A 126 -23.94 -6.49 -26.59
C ALA A 126 -25.00 -5.45 -26.97
N ARG A 127 -25.39 -5.37 -28.25
CA ARG A 127 -26.40 -4.40 -28.70
C ARG A 127 -27.77 -4.60 -28.03
N GLU A 128 -28.14 -5.82 -27.73
CA GLU A 128 -29.38 -6.12 -27.01
C GLU A 128 -29.27 -5.70 -25.53
N LEU A 129 -28.15 -6.00 -24.87
CA LEU A 129 -27.90 -5.59 -23.51
C LEU A 129 -27.80 -4.06 -23.40
N ASP A 130 -27.14 -3.37 -24.32
CA ASP A 130 -27.02 -1.91 -24.32
C ASP A 130 -28.39 -1.24 -24.24
N ARG A 131 -29.38 -1.78 -24.99
CA ARG A 131 -30.78 -1.29 -24.97
C ARG A 131 -31.45 -1.54 -23.61
N LEU A 132 -31.22 -2.71 -23.03
CA LEU A 132 -31.86 -3.13 -21.78
C LEU A 132 -31.29 -2.39 -20.56
N ILE A 133 -29.99 -2.14 -20.55
CA ILE A 133 -29.34 -1.43 -19.44
C ILE A 133 -29.26 0.09 -19.66
N GLY A 134 -29.73 0.59 -20.81
CA GLY A 134 -29.69 2.01 -21.14
C GLY A 134 -28.26 2.56 -21.29
N ALA A 135 -27.35 1.76 -21.85
CA ALA A 135 -25.98 2.18 -22.10
C ALA A 135 -25.91 3.21 -23.24
N SER A 136 -25.05 4.22 -23.07
CA SER A 136 -24.82 5.22 -24.11
C SER A 136 -23.81 4.74 -25.15
N PRO A 137 -23.96 5.12 -26.43
CA PRO A 137 -22.95 4.82 -27.44
C PRO A 137 -21.60 5.40 -27.04
N GLY A 138 -20.55 4.56 -27.02
CA GLY A 138 -19.19 4.97 -26.64
C GLY A 138 -18.96 5.10 -25.13
N GLU A 139 -19.86 4.61 -24.30
CA GLU A 139 -19.63 4.54 -22.84
C GLU A 139 -18.34 3.77 -22.54
N ARG A 140 -17.54 4.29 -21.57
CA ARG A 140 -16.28 3.67 -21.17
C ARG A 140 -16.54 2.33 -20.49
N MET A 141 -15.63 1.35 -20.68
CA MET A 141 -15.83 -0.01 -20.17
C MET A 141 -16.06 -0.11 -18.66
N PRO A 142 -15.34 0.59 -17.77
CA PRO A 142 -15.61 0.53 -16.33
C PRO A 142 -17.03 0.97 -15.97
N GLU A 143 -17.57 2.01 -16.59
CA GLU A 143 -18.92 2.51 -16.36
C GLU A 143 -19.98 1.55 -16.92
N TRP A 144 -19.73 0.99 -18.11
CA TRP A 144 -20.60 -0.01 -18.73
C TRP A 144 -20.69 -1.29 -17.87
N GLU A 145 -19.54 -1.80 -17.41
CA GLU A 145 -19.49 -2.98 -16.54
C GLU A 145 -20.22 -2.76 -15.22
N ARG A 146 -20.10 -1.58 -14.62
CA ARG A 146 -20.82 -1.20 -13.40
C ARG A 146 -22.32 -1.22 -13.65
N ARG A 147 -22.80 -0.55 -14.71
CA ARG A 147 -24.21 -0.52 -15.10
C ARG A 147 -24.76 -1.92 -15.37
N TYR A 148 -24.01 -2.72 -16.12
CA TYR A 148 -24.38 -4.12 -16.36
C TYR A 148 -24.51 -4.89 -15.04
N ALA A 149 -23.56 -4.77 -14.14
CA ALA A 149 -23.58 -5.45 -12.86
C ALA A 149 -24.76 -5.02 -11.98
N GLU A 150 -25.08 -3.73 -11.94
CA GLU A 150 -26.26 -3.20 -11.23
C GLU A 150 -27.57 -3.79 -11.77
N HIS A 151 -27.68 -3.96 -13.07
CA HIS A 151 -28.87 -4.55 -13.68
C HIS A 151 -28.94 -6.06 -13.41
N VAL A 152 -27.83 -6.79 -13.60
CA VAL A 152 -27.78 -8.22 -13.30
C VAL A 152 -28.08 -8.48 -11.83
N ALA A 153 -27.57 -7.69 -10.90
CA ALA A 153 -27.88 -7.82 -9.48
C ALA A 153 -29.39 -7.70 -9.24
N ARG A 154 -30.04 -6.68 -9.82
CA ARG A 154 -31.51 -6.50 -9.71
C ARG A 154 -32.31 -7.63 -10.37
N TRP A 155 -31.86 -8.17 -11.50
CA TRP A 155 -32.52 -9.27 -12.17
C TRP A 155 -32.42 -10.59 -11.38
N LEU A 156 -31.35 -10.76 -10.62
CA LEU A 156 -31.16 -11.90 -9.72
C LEU A 156 -32.09 -11.88 -8.51
N ASP A 157 -32.67 -10.73 -8.13
CA ASP A 157 -33.66 -10.63 -7.06
C ASP A 157 -34.98 -11.38 -7.38
N ASP A 158 -35.31 -11.51 -8.69
CA ASP A 158 -36.42 -12.36 -9.20
C ASP A 158 -35.98 -13.07 -10.48
N GLU A 159 -35.28 -14.19 -10.30
CA GLU A 159 -34.76 -14.98 -11.43
C GLU A 159 -35.85 -15.53 -12.34
N THR A 160 -37.04 -15.80 -11.81
CA THR A 160 -38.13 -16.36 -12.60
C THR A 160 -38.71 -15.34 -13.58
N ALA A 161 -39.00 -14.13 -13.08
CA ALA A 161 -39.49 -13.05 -13.94
C ALA A 161 -38.44 -12.57 -14.94
N ASN A 162 -37.15 -12.66 -14.60
CA ASN A 162 -36.04 -12.17 -15.40
C ASN A 162 -35.26 -13.28 -16.15
N ALA A 163 -35.84 -14.50 -16.28
CA ALA A 163 -35.11 -15.64 -16.82
C ALA A 163 -34.51 -15.39 -18.22
N ALA A 164 -35.25 -14.74 -19.12
CA ALA A 164 -34.79 -14.47 -20.49
C ALA A 164 -33.62 -13.49 -20.54
N VAL A 165 -33.67 -12.41 -19.75
CA VAL A 165 -32.59 -11.42 -19.71
C VAL A 165 -31.36 -11.92 -18.94
N LEU A 166 -31.53 -12.79 -17.97
CA LEU A 166 -30.43 -13.47 -17.28
C LEU A 166 -29.75 -14.50 -18.22
N ASP A 167 -30.49 -15.22 -19.09
CA ASP A 167 -29.88 -16.08 -20.11
C ASP A 167 -29.05 -15.26 -21.10
N LEU A 168 -29.60 -14.16 -21.62
CA LEU A 168 -28.90 -13.23 -22.50
C LEU A 168 -27.60 -12.73 -21.82
N SER A 169 -27.70 -12.29 -20.57
CA SER A 169 -26.56 -11.80 -19.78
C SER A 169 -25.51 -12.88 -19.54
N GLN A 170 -25.94 -14.12 -19.26
CA GLN A 170 -25.05 -15.26 -19.07
C GLN A 170 -24.25 -15.59 -20.33
N ARG A 171 -24.91 -15.61 -21.48
CA ARG A 171 -24.27 -15.87 -22.78
C ARG A 171 -23.28 -14.78 -23.12
N TYR A 172 -23.66 -13.51 -22.91
CA TYR A 172 -22.72 -12.40 -23.08
C TYR A 172 -21.51 -12.48 -22.12
N ALA A 173 -21.74 -12.77 -20.85
CA ALA A 173 -20.68 -12.91 -19.86
C ALA A 173 -19.71 -14.07 -20.21
N ALA A 174 -20.24 -15.19 -20.73
CA ALA A 174 -19.42 -16.30 -21.22
C ALA A 174 -18.52 -15.84 -22.39
N TRP A 175 -19.11 -15.17 -23.39
CA TRP A 175 -18.37 -14.63 -24.53
C TRP A 175 -17.32 -13.59 -24.06
N ALA A 176 -17.71 -12.61 -23.24
CA ALA A 176 -16.85 -11.55 -22.77
C ALA A 176 -15.63 -12.05 -21.98
N THR A 177 -15.80 -13.15 -21.24
CA THR A 177 -14.77 -13.72 -20.37
C THR A 177 -13.86 -14.70 -21.10
N LEU A 178 -14.41 -15.55 -21.96
CA LEU A 178 -13.69 -16.70 -22.51
C LEU A 178 -13.24 -16.51 -23.96
N SER A 179 -13.95 -15.71 -24.79
CA SER A 179 -13.52 -15.51 -26.18
C SER A 179 -12.35 -14.52 -26.29
N PRO A 180 -11.48 -14.63 -27.31
CA PRO A 180 -10.43 -13.66 -27.56
C PRO A 180 -10.96 -12.23 -27.76
N ASP A 181 -11.99 -12.06 -28.60
CA ASP A 181 -12.61 -10.76 -28.89
C ASP A 181 -13.27 -10.15 -27.65
N GLY A 182 -13.89 -10.99 -26.81
CA GLY A 182 -14.48 -10.56 -25.55
C GLY A 182 -13.44 -10.06 -24.56
N ARG A 183 -12.34 -10.82 -24.41
CA ARG A 183 -11.21 -10.42 -23.56
C ARG A 183 -10.57 -9.10 -24.02
N GLU A 184 -10.40 -8.91 -25.33
CA GLU A 184 -9.86 -7.66 -25.86
C GLU A 184 -10.84 -6.48 -25.61
N LYS A 185 -12.13 -6.67 -25.88
CA LYS A 185 -13.15 -5.64 -25.60
C LYS A 185 -13.15 -5.21 -24.13
N HIS A 186 -13.01 -6.15 -23.20
CA HIS A 186 -13.05 -5.92 -21.75
C HIS A 186 -11.68 -5.80 -21.11
N ARG A 187 -10.62 -5.61 -21.89
CA ARG A 187 -9.23 -5.53 -21.41
C ARG A 187 -9.02 -4.49 -20.31
N ARG A 188 -9.76 -3.39 -20.33
CA ARG A 188 -9.69 -2.30 -19.34
C ARG A 188 -10.70 -2.41 -18.20
N GLY A 189 -11.60 -3.39 -18.25
CA GLY A 189 -12.58 -3.68 -17.21
C GLY A 189 -12.05 -4.65 -16.16
N VAL A 190 -12.90 -5.01 -15.19
CA VAL A 190 -12.63 -6.00 -14.15
C VAL A 190 -13.67 -7.12 -14.08
N LEU A 191 -14.91 -6.87 -14.51
CA LEU A 191 -16.04 -7.77 -14.34
C LEU A 191 -15.83 -9.12 -15.03
N PHE A 192 -15.35 -9.10 -16.26
CA PHE A 192 -15.16 -10.29 -17.10
C PHE A 192 -13.74 -10.84 -17.08
N LYS A 193 -12.87 -10.29 -16.22
CA LYS A 193 -11.56 -10.85 -15.95
C LYS A 193 -11.65 -11.98 -14.94
N VAL A 194 -11.10 -13.12 -15.28
CA VAL A 194 -10.93 -14.25 -14.35
C VAL A 194 -9.44 -14.48 -14.15
N PRO A 195 -9.02 -14.90 -12.94
CA PRO A 195 -7.62 -15.19 -12.65
C PRO A 195 -7.08 -16.24 -13.62
N GLN A 196 -5.96 -15.95 -14.25
CA GLN A 196 -5.33 -16.83 -15.22
C GLN A 196 -4.42 -17.85 -14.51
N ARG A 197 -4.27 -19.03 -15.13
CA ARG A 197 -3.25 -19.97 -14.69
C ARG A 197 -1.88 -19.41 -15.01
N LEU A 198 -1.00 -19.38 -14.00
CA LEU A 198 0.37 -18.93 -14.19
C LEU A 198 1.28 -20.08 -14.61
N ASP A 199 2.12 -19.84 -15.62
CA ASP A 199 3.32 -20.61 -15.87
C ASP A 199 4.50 -19.85 -15.25
N PRO A 200 5.10 -20.36 -14.16
CA PRO A 200 6.21 -19.67 -13.50
C PRO A 200 7.44 -19.43 -14.39
N HIS A 201 7.59 -20.22 -15.46
CA HIS A 201 8.72 -20.07 -16.39
C HIS A 201 8.43 -19.07 -17.52
N HIS A 202 7.16 -18.66 -17.71
CA HIS A 202 6.73 -17.75 -18.78
C HIS A 202 5.81 -16.64 -18.23
N LEU A 203 6.29 -15.93 -17.18
CA LEU A 203 5.54 -14.84 -16.54
C LEU A 203 5.50 -13.56 -17.37
N VAL A 204 6.45 -13.39 -18.28
CA VAL A 204 6.54 -12.22 -19.16
C VAL A 204 6.29 -12.65 -20.59
N PRO A 205 5.34 -12.04 -21.31
CA PRO A 205 5.09 -12.33 -22.73
C PRO A 205 6.24 -11.76 -23.58
N VAL A 206 7.27 -12.55 -23.82
CA VAL A 206 8.41 -12.14 -24.64
C VAL A 206 8.41 -12.82 -26.00
N GLU A 207 8.80 -12.07 -27.02
CA GLU A 207 9.12 -12.56 -28.35
C GLU A 207 10.63 -12.75 -28.48
N THR A 208 11.05 -13.78 -29.21
CA THR A 208 12.46 -13.96 -29.59
C THR A 208 12.69 -13.34 -30.96
N ILE A 209 13.64 -12.45 -31.05
CA ILE A 209 14.05 -11.81 -32.30
C ILE A 209 15.55 -12.01 -32.54
N GLU A 210 15.96 -12.10 -33.80
CA GLU A 210 17.35 -12.10 -34.20
C GLU A 210 17.74 -10.70 -34.72
N ARG A 211 18.80 -10.15 -34.16
CA ARG A 211 19.35 -8.87 -34.62
C ARG A 211 20.89 -8.96 -34.65
N GLU A 212 21.46 -8.74 -35.82
CA GLU A 212 22.91 -8.73 -36.02
C GLU A 212 23.60 -10.03 -35.53
N GLY A 213 22.92 -11.18 -35.69
CA GLY A 213 23.43 -12.49 -35.23
C GLY A 213 23.32 -12.73 -33.72
N VAL A 214 22.57 -11.89 -33.02
CA VAL A 214 22.30 -12.05 -31.58
C VAL A 214 20.81 -12.32 -31.36
N THR A 215 20.52 -13.42 -30.66
CA THR A 215 19.16 -13.73 -30.19
C THR A 215 18.80 -12.82 -29.03
N MET A 216 17.71 -12.06 -29.16
CA MET A 216 17.24 -11.11 -28.17
C MET A 216 15.80 -11.42 -27.80
N LEU A 217 15.45 -11.13 -26.54
CA LEU A 217 14.07 -11.15 -26.05
C LEU A 217 13.54 -9.72 -26.03
N ARG A 218 12.33 -9.51 -26.54
CA ARG A 218 11.62 -8.24 -26.43
C ARG A 218 10.16 -8.46 -26.04
N LEU A 219 9.52 -7.44 -25.47
CA LEU A 219 8.07 -7.43 -25.32
C LEU A 219 7.41 -7.23 -26.69
N PRO A 220 6.22 -7.82 -26.94
CA PRO A 220 5.37 -7.45 -28.06
C PRO A 220 5.11 -5.94 -28.12
N GLU A 221 4.92 -5.38 -29.31
CA GLU A 221 4.81 -3.92 -29.48
C GLU A 221 3.60 -3.31 -28.76
N ASP A 222 2.50 -4.05 -28.65
CA ASP A 222 1.30 -3.67 -27.92
C ASP A 222 1.48 -3.64 -26.39
N GLU A 223 2.52 -4.28 -25.87
CA GLU A 223 2.94 -4.26 -24.47
C GLU A 223 3.96 -3.15 -24.16
N TRP A 224 4.41 -2.40 -25.16
CA TRP A 224 5.39 -1.35 -24.95
C TRP A 224 4.79 -0.17 -24.19
N ARG A 225 5.52 0.27 -23.18
CA ARG A 225 5.21 1.49 -22.43
C ARG A 225 6.10 2.62 -22.92
N HIS A 226 5.48 3.64 -23.47
CA HIS A 226 6.18 4.86 -23.81
C HIS A 226 6.41 5.70 -22.54
N ARG A 227 7.61 6.26 -22.43
CA ARG A 227 7.94 7.22 -21.37
C ARG A 227 7.74 8.63 -21.87
N GLU A 228 7.13 9.45 -21.01
CA GLU A 228 6.95 10.87 -21.25
C GLU A 228 7.77 11.63 -20.21
N GLY A 229 9.04 11.92 -20.54
CA GLY A 229 9.97 12.55 -19.61
C GLY A 229 10.12 11.77 -18.29
N PHE A 230 9.92 12.45 -17.18
CA PHE A 230 9.98 11.90 -15.83
C PHE A 230 8.61 11.63 -15.21
N ALA A 231 7.54 11.68 -16.00
CA ALA A 231 6.21 11.32 -15.53
C ALA A 231 6.15 9.90 -14.97
N LEU A 232 5.23 9.66 -14.04
CA LEU A 232 5.01 8.33 -13.49
C LEU A 232 4.54 7.37 -14.59
N THR A 233 5.26 6.26 -14.75
CA THR A 233 4.90 5.18 -15.68
C THR A 233 3.99 4.14 -15.03
N ASP A 234 3.89 4.14 -13.71
CA ASP A 234 3.07 3.23 -12.93
C ASP A 234 2.37 3.99 -11.79
N HIS A 235 1.10 4.26 -12.02
CA HIS A 235 0.26 4.97 -11.04
C HIS A 235 -0.30 4.05 -9.93
N GLY A 236 -0.04 2.74 -10.03
CA GLY A 236 -0.68 1.74 -9.17
C GLY A 236 -2.15 1.49 -9.54
N ALA A 237 -2.80 0.60 -8.81
CA ALA A 237 -4.22 0.30 -9.01
C ALA A 237 -5.10 1.51 -8.68
N ASP A 238 -6.14 1.70 -9.48
CA ASP A 238 -7.26 2.58 -9.12
C ASP A 238 -8.16 1.92 -8.06
N LEU A 239 -9.24 2.60 -7.67
CA LEU A 239 -10.15 2.07 -6.67
C LEU A 239 -10.84 0.78 -7.14
N ILE A 240 -11.23 0.73 -8.42
CA ILE A 240 -11.94 -0.42 -9.00
C ILE A 240 -11.03 -1.65 -8.98
N GLY A 241 -9.79 -1.50 -9.45
CA GLY A 241 -8.82 -2.60 -9.48
C GLY A 241 -8.41 -3.09 -8.09
N ALA A 242 -8.19 -2.18 -7.14
CA ALA A 242 -7.84 -2.57 -5.77
C ALA A 242 -8.99 -3.28 -5.06
N LEU A 243 -10.23 -2.83 -5.25
CA LEU A 243 -11.41 -3.52 -4.70
C LEU A 243 -11.66 -4.86 -5.39
N ASP A 244 -11.34 -5.00 -6.68
CA ASP A 244 -11.38 -6.30 -7.35
C ASP A 244 -10.44 -7.29 -6.66
N GLN A 245 -9.22 -6.90 -6.36
CA GLN A 245 -8.25 -7.73 -5.65
C GLN A 245 -8.68 -8.02 -4.20
N ALA A 246 -9.21 -7.03 -3.48
CA ALA A 246 -9.70 -7.22 -2.11
C ALA A 246 -10.89 -8.19 -2.03
N ASN A 247 -11.78 -8.17 -3.05
CA ASN A 247 -12.90 -9.11 -3.17
C ASN A 247 -12.50 -10.47 -3.76
N TYR A 248 -11.40 -10.55 -4.50
CA TYR A 248 -10.81 -11.80 -4.95
C TYR A 248 -10.17 -12.59 -3.81
N CYS A 249 -9.69 -11.91 -2.77
CA CYS A 249 -9.20 -12.52 -1.54
C CYS A 249 -10.29 -13.38 -0.89
N ILE A 250 -9.92 -14.57 -0.39
CA ILE A 250 -10.87 -15.47 0.31
C ILE A 250 -10.91 -15.22 1.82
N TRP A 251 -10.17 -14.22 2.30
CA TRP A 251 -10.10 -13.84 3.71
C TRP A 251 -9.74 -15.02 4.61
N CYS A 252 -8.51 -15.50 4.44
CA CYS A 252 -8.01 -16.76 5.02
C CYS A 252 -8.07 -16.80 6.55
N HIS A 253 -8.00 -15.66 7.27
CA HIS A 253 -8.14 -15.58 8.71
C HIS A 253 -9.43 -16.24 9.21
N ASN A 254 -10.55 -16.10 8.47
CA ASN A 254 -11.84 -16.76 8.78
C ASN A 254 -11.77 -18.30 8.76
N GLN A 255 -10.70 -18.87 8.21
CA GLN A 255 -10.50 -20.31 8.09
C GLN A 255 -9.36 -20.82 8.99
N GLY A 256 -8.85 -19.97 9.88
CA GLY A 256 -7.70 -20.27 10.74
C GLY A 256 -6.40 -20.48 9.95
N LYS A 257 -6.32 -19.93 8.74
CA LYS A 257 -5.14 -19.99 7.85
C LYS A 257 -4.87 -18.59 7.34
N ASP A 258 -3.62 -18.22 7.30
CA ASP A 258 -3.20 -16.92 6.79
C ASP A 258 -1.82 -17.04 6.13
N SER A 259 -1.80 -17.67 4.96
CA SER A 259 -0.54 -18.00 4.29
C SER A 259 0.20 -16.78 3.76
N CYS A 260 -0.49 -15.72 3.38
CA CYS A 260 0.15 -14.48 2.92
C CYS A 260 0.87 -13.76 4.06
N SER A 261 0.36 -13.83 5.29
CA SER A 261 1.01 -13.31 6.50
C SER A 261 2.06 -14.28 7.05
N LYS A 262 1.66 -15.53 7.35
CA LYS A 262 2.42 -16.50 8.14
C LYS A 262 3.07 -17.63 7.33
N GLY A 263 3.05 -17.51 6.01
CA GLY A 263 3.66 -18.46 5.08
C GLY A 263 2.79 -19.68 4.76
N LEU A 264 3.10 -20.26 3.61
CA LEU A 264 2.45 -21.45 3.12
C LEU A 264 3.19 -22.69 3.63
N LYS A 265 2.52 -23.51 4.47
CA LYS A 265 3.15 -24.61 5.19
C LYS A 265 2.80 -25.99 4.60
N GLU A 266 3.72 -26.94 4.72
CA GLU A 266 3.52 -28.36 4.54
C GLU A 266 2.79 -28.97 5.76
N LYS A 267 2.43 -30.26 5.66
CA LYS A 267 1.73 -30.96 6.75
C LYS A 267 2.57 -31.11 8.03
N ASP A 268 3.90 -31.13 7.90
CA ASP A 268 4.86 -31.21 8.99
C ASP A 268 5.21 -29.85 9.62
N GLY A 269 4.61 -28.76 9.10
CA GLY A 269 4.84 -27.39 9.56
C GLY A 269 6.00 -26.66 8.89
N ALA A 270 6.80 -27.31 8.05
CA ALA A 270 7.84 -26.66 7.26
C ALA A 270 7.21 -25.73 6.20
N PHE A 271 7.93 -24.67 5.83
CA PHE A 271 7.48 -23.81 4.73
C PHE A 271 7.62 -24.52 3.39
N LYS A 272 6.60 -24.41 2.56
CA LYS A 272 6.68 -24.81 1.16
C LYS A 272 7.73 -24.01 0.41
N ARG A 273 8.19 -24.58 -0.69
CA ARG A 273 9.08 -23.90 -1.63
C ARG A 273 8.39 -23.73 -2.98
N SER A 274 8.68 -22.61 -3.64
CA SER A 274 8.27 -22.38 -5.03
C SER A 274 9.01 -23.34 -5.97
N VAL A 275 8.59 -23.36 -7.25
CA VAL A 275 9.29 -24.12 -8.30
C VAL A 275 10.75 -23.72 -8.48
N PHE A 276 11.12 -22.52 -8.04
CA PHE A 276 12.50 -22.01 -8.04
C PHE A 276 13.24 -22.24 -6.71
N GLY A 277 12.68 -23.02 -5.80
CA GLY A 277 13.29 -23.31 -4.51
C GLY A 277 13.20 -22.19 -3.47
N VAL A 278 12.49 -21.09 -3.77
CA VAL A 278 12.30 -19.97 -2.83
C VAL A 278 11.31 -20.37 -1.74
N THR A 279 11.67 -20.12 -0.50
CA THR A 279 10.81 -20.39 0.67
C THR A 279 9.60 -19.45 0.67
N LEU A 280 8.40 -20.01 0.82
CA LEU A 280 7.13 -19.26 0.82
C LEU A 280 6.76 -18.89 2.26
N ALA A 281 7.59 -18.07 2.90
CA ALA A 281 7.47 -17.72 4.32
C ALA A 281 6.38 -16.68 4.65
N GLY A 282 5.79 -16.03 3.63
CA GLY A 282 4.80 -14.99 3.83
C GLY A 282 5.41 -13.61 4.08
N CYS A 283 4.61 -12.72 4.65
CA CYS A 283 5.04 -11.37 4.99
C CYS A 283 6.08 -11.40 6.13
N PRO A 284 7.26 -10.80 5.96
CA PRO A 284 8.27 -10.77 7.02
C PRO A 284 7.84 -9.95 8.25
N LEU A 285 6.82 -9.10 8.13
CA LEU A 285 6.23 -8.35 9.23
C LEU A 285 5.01 -9.05 9.85
N GLU A 286 4.58 -10.18 9.29
CA GLU A 286 3.33 -10.89 9.66
C GLU A 286 2.09 -9.97 9.65
N GLU A 287 2.03 -9.01 8.70
CA GLU A 287 0.91 -8.08 8.57
C GLU A 287 -0.44 -8.81 8.53
N LYS A 288 -1.47 -8.17 9.09
CA LYS A 288 -2.87 -8.63 9.11
C LYS A 288 -3.53 -8.39 7.75
N ILE A 289 -2.97 -9.04 6.71
CA ILE A 289 -3.30 -8.80 5.30
C ILE A 289 -4.75 -9.16 4.98
N SER A 290 -5.18 -10.29 5.48
CA SER A 290 -6.51 -10.84 5.22
C SER A 290 -7.61 -9.97 5.84
N GLU A 291 -7.35 -9.43 7.02
CA GLU A 291 -8.19 -8.50 7.77
C GLU A 291 -8.25 -7.15 7.05
N MET A 292 -7.12 -6.59 6.65
CA MET A 292 -7.04 -5.36 5.86
C MET A 292 -7.84 -5.48 4.57
N ASN A 293 -7.69 -6.59 3.82
CA ASN A 293 -8.44 -6.84 2.59
C ASN A 293 -9.96 -6.88 2.82
N LEU A 294 -10.41 -7.53 3.92
CA LEU A 294 -11.82 -7.59 4.28
C LEU A 294 -12.38 -6.21 4.64
N VAL A 295 -11.68 -5.47 5.49
CA VAL A 295 -12.07 -4.13 5.92
C VAL A 295 -12.10 -3.16 4.73
N LYS A 296 -11.12 -3.25 3.83
CA LYS A 296 -11.08 -2.48 2.58
C LYS A 296 -12.25 -2.82 1.66
N ALA A 297 -12.56 -4.12 1.47
CA ALA A 297 -13.70 -4.56 0.66
C ALA A 297 -15.04 -4.08 1.22
N ARG A 298 -15.14 -3.88 2.54
CA ARG A 298 -16.32 -3.32 3.23
C ARG A 298 -16.42 -1.78 3.14
N GLY A 299 -15.40 -1.10 2.59
CA GLY A 299 -15.40 0.35 2.36
C GLY A 299 -14.72 1.19 3.44
N TYR A 300 -14.12 0.59 4.46
CA TYR A 300 -13.48 1.29 5.58
C TYR A 300 -11.98 1.51 5.30
N SER A 301 -11.66 2.60 4.60
CA SER A 301 -10.26 2.86 4.17
C SER A 301 -9.36 3.31 5.31
N LEU A 302 -9.85 4.13 6.25
CA LEU A 302 -9.07 4.54 7.42
C LEU A 302 -8.84 3.36 8.37
N GLY A 303 -9.89 2.54 8.58
CA GLY A 303 -9.80 1.32 9.36
C GLY A 303 -8.80 0.32 8.76
N ALA A 304 -8.83 0.14 7.43
CA ALA A 304 -7.88 -0.72 6.74
C ALA A 304 -6.44 -0.20 6.84
N LEU A 305 -6.22 1.13 6.72
CA LEU A 305 -4.88 1.72 6.91
C LEU A 305 -4.42 1.60 8.37
N ALA A 306 -5.33 1.69 9.34
CA ALA A 306 -4.99 1.47 10.74
C ALA A 306 -4.50 0.03 10.97
N ILE A 307 -5.11 -0.98 10.32
CA ILE A 307 -4.62 -2.38 10.36
C ILE A 307 -3.22 -2.48 9.77
N VAL A 308 -2.97 -1.90 8.58
CA VAL A 308 -1.64 -1.90 7.95
C VAL A 308 -0.60 -1.27 8.87
N ALA A 309 -0.92 -0.11 9.46
CA ALA A 309 0.02 0.67 10.27
C ALA A 309 0.40 0.01 11.60
N VAL A 310 -0.29 -1.05 12.04
CA VAL A 310 0.13 -1.86 13.21
C VAL A 310 1.49 -2.50 12.96
N ASP A 311 1.61 -3.19 11.82
CA ASP A 311 2.80 -3.99 11.51
C ASP A 311 3.74 -3.24 10.53
N ASN A 312 3.19 -2.40 9.62
CA ASN A 312 3.94 -1.63 8.62
C ASN A 312 3.62 -0.12 8.69
N PRO A 313 4.04 0.58 9.74
CA PRO A 313 3.78 2.02 9.88
C PRO A 313 4.44 2.87 8.79
N ILE A 314 5.46 2.36 8.11
CA ILE A 314 6.18 3.05 7.03
C ILE A 314 5.75 2.53 5.64
N CYS A 315 4.51 2.09 5.48
CA CYS A 315 3.97 1.56 4.21
C CYS A 315 4.09 2.57 3.03
N ALA A 316 4.16 3.86 3.30
CA ALA A 316 4.47 4.87 2.29
C ALA A 316 5.83 4.64 1.58
N ALA A 317 6.78 4.00 2.24
CA ALA A 317 8.08 3.69 1.65
C ALA A 317 8.07 2.41 0.82
N THR A 318 7.28 1.40 1.20
CA THR A 318 7.19 0.13 0.49
C THR A 318 6.38 0.23 -0.80
N GLY A 319 5.19 0.80 -0.74
CA GLY A 319 4.29 0.89 -1.87
C GLY A 319 4.09 -0.47 -2.57
N HIS A 320 3.66 -0.45 -3.82
CA HIS A 320 3.38 -1.67 -4.59
C HIS A 320 4.58 -2.21 -5.41
N ARG A 321 5.81 -1.69 -5.15
CA ARG A 321 6.99 -2.00 -5.98
C ARG A 321 8.20 -2.56 -5.23
N ILE A 322 8.15 -2.64 -3.90
CA ILE A 322 9.33 -3.02 -3.12
C ILE A 322 9.27 -4.48 -2.68
N CYS A 323 8.15 -4.92 -2.12
CA CYS A 323 7.99 -6.28 -1.59
C CYS A 323 6.74 -6.95 -2.14
N ASN A 324 6.80 -8.26 -2.36
CA ASN A 324 5.69 -9.10 -2.79
C ASN A 324 5.73 -10.50 -2.16
N ASP A 325 6.38 -10.66 -1.01
CA ASP A 325 6.52 -11.97 -0.37
C ASP A 325 5.17 -12.54 0.09
N CYS A 326 4.24 -11.67 0.48
CA CYS A 326 2.84 -12.03 0.73
C CYS A 326 2.15 -12.64 -0.49
N MET A 327 2.35 -12.05 -1.69
CA MET A 327 1.79 -12.59 -2.94
C MET A 327 2.36 -13.98 -3.26
N LYS A 328 3.67 -14.17 -3.09
CA LYS A 328 4.33 -15.47 -3.32
C LYS A 328 3.76 -16.56 -2.43
N ALA A 329 3.40 -16.24 -1.20
CA ALA A 329 2.83 -17.17 -0.23
C ALA A 329 1.29 -17.22 -0.26
N CYS A 330 0.63 -16.46 -1.12
CA CYS A 330 -0.82 -16.53 -1.29
C CYS A 330 -1.25 -17.97 -1.59
N ILE A 331 -2.41 -18.38 -1.08
CA ILE A 331 -2.95 -19.74 -1.31
C ILE A 331 -3.16 -20.05 -2.80
N TYR A 332 -3.33 -19.04 -3.62
CA TYR A 332 -3.44 -19.16 -5.09
C TYR A 332 -2.06 -19.37 -5.71
N GLN A 333 -1.61 -20.64 -5.70
CA GLN A 333 -0.28 -21.05 -6.21
C GLN A 333 -0.27 -21.46 -7.68
N ARG A 334 -1.45 -21.73 -8.26
CA ARG A 334 -1.59 -22.21 -9.64
C ARG A 334 -2.23 -21.19 -10.57
N GLN A 335 -2.61 -20.08 -10.03
CA GLN A 335 -3.24 -18.95 -10.72
C GLN A 335 -2.69 -17.66 -10.13
N GLU A 336 -3.04 -16.54 -10.73
CA GLU A 336 -2.66 -15.21 -10.24
C GLU A 336 -2.97 -15.08 -8.75
N PRO A 337 -1.98 -14.71 -7.92
CA PRO A 337 -2.21 -14.42 -6.51
C PRO A 337 -2.98 -13.10 -6.36
N VAL A 338 -3.54 -12.87 -5.19
CA VAL A 338 -4.08 -11.54 -4.84
C VAL A 338 -2.96 -10.52 -4.88
N ASP A 339 -3.16 -9.40 -5.58
CA ASP A 339 -2.18 -8.31 -5.64
C ASP A 339 -2.29 -7.42 -4.39
N ILE A 340 -1.76 -7.93 -3.29
CA ILE A 340 -1.83 -7.33 -1.96
C ILE A 340 -1.14 -5.96 -1.91
N PRO A 341 0.08 -5.78 -2.47
CA PRO A 341 0.74 -4.48 -2.45
C PRO A 341 -0.06 -3.37 -3.13
N GLN A 342 -0.85 -3.69 -4.16
CA GLN A 342 -1.73 -2.71 -4.81
C GLN A 342 -2.90 -2.31 -3.91
N ILE A 343 -3.47 -3.26 -3.14
CA ILE A 343 -4.54 -2.95 -2.18
C ILE A 343 -4.00 -2.03 -1.08
N GLU A 344 -2.85 -2.37 -0.51
CA GLU A 344 -2.17 -1.59 0.53
C GLU A 344 -1.87 -0.16 0.07
N THR A 345 -1.22 -0.02 -1.11
CA THR A 345 -0.89 1.29 -1.67
C THR A 345 -2.15 2.10 -1.99
N ARG A 346 -3.20 1.47 -2.52
CA ARG A 346 -4.45 2.18 -2.79
C ARG A 346 -5.13 2.61 -1.49
N THR A 347 -5.11 1.80 -0.46
CA THR A 347 -5.64 2.13 0.87
C THR A 347 -4.94 3.37 1.43
N LEU A 348 -3.60 3.41 1.37
CA LEU A 348 -2.83 4.59 1.76
C LEU A 348 -3.21 5.83 0.94
N LYS A 349 -3.31 5.71 -0.40
CA LYS A 349 -3.68 6.82 -1.29
C LYS A 349 -5.10 7.32 -1.03
N ASP A 350 -6.05 6.45 -0.73
CA ASP A 350 -7.42 6.85 -0.40
C ASP A 350 -7.45 7.71 0.86
N VAL A 351 -6.69 7.34 1.88
CA VAL A 351 -6.58 8.13 3.11
C VAL A 351 -5.83 9.44 2.87
N LEU A 352 -4.69 9.41 2.16
CA LEU A 352 -3.93 10.61 1.83
C LEU A 352 -4.74 11.61 0.98
N GLY A 353 -5.69 11.13 0.19
CA GLY A 353 -6.59 11.97 -0.61
C GLY A 353 -7.72 12.65 0.19
N LEU A 354 -7.92 12.28 1.47
CA LEU A 354 -8.85 12.97 2.36
C LEU A 354 -8.25 14.30 2.86
N PRO A 355 -9.08 15.29 3.21
CA PRO A 355 -8.60 16.42 4.00
C PRO A 355 -7.88 15.91 5.25
N TRP A 356 -6.70 16.48 5.55
CA TRP A 356 -5.84 16.05 6.67
C TRP A 356 -5.32 14.62 6.56
N GLY A 357 -5.40 13.99 5.40
CA GLY A 357 -5.03 12.58 5.21
C GLY A 357 -3.59 12.27 5.62
N PHE A 358 -2.65 13.19 5.38
CA PHE A 358 -1.28 13.06 5.88
C PHE A 358 -1.22 13.06 7.41
N GLU A 359 -1.98 13.93 8.08
CA GLU A 359 -1.98 14.03 9.55
C GLU A 359 -2.61 12.77 10.17
N ILE A 360 -3.65 12.23 9.56
CA ILE A 360 -4.28 10.97 9.96
C ILE A 360 -3.28 9.80 9.84
N TYR A 361 -2.64 9.66 8.68
CA TYR A 361 -1.63 8.62 8.49
C TYR A 361 -0.46 8.78 9.47
N SER A 362 0.07 9.99 9.60
CA SER A 362 1.14 10.30 10.55
C SER A 362 0.73 9.99 12.00
N LEU A 363 -0.53 10.25 12.38
CA LEU A 363 -1.06 9.91 13.70
C LEU A 363 -1.08 8.39 13.91
N LEU A 364 -1.62 7.62 12.96
CA LEU A 364 -1.73 6.16 13.05
C LEU A 364 -0.36 5.46 13.18
N THR A 365 0.73 6.08 12.75
CA THR A 365 2.08 5.55 12.95
C THR A 365 2.61 5.71 14.39
N ARG A 366 1.95 6.51 15.23
CA ARG A 366 2.36 6.81 16.62
C ARG A 366 1.33 6.37 17.64
N TRP A 367 0.07 6.60 17.34
CA TRP A 367 -1.08 6.13 18.11
C TRP A 367 -1.94 5.27 17.19
N ASN A 368 -2.14 4.03 17.59
CA ASN A 368 -2.97 3.13 16.82
C ASN A 368 -3.79 2.26 17.78
N PRO A 369 -5.09 2.48 17.90
CA PRO A 369 -5.93 1.73 18.84
C PRO A 369 -6.07 0.24 18.48
N LEU A 370 -5.71 -0.14 17.25
CA LEU A 370 -5.67 -1.53 16.77
C LEU A 370 -4.35 -2.25 17.13
N ASP A 371 -3.32 -1.54 17.55
CA ASP A 371 -2.16 -2.17 18.17
C ASP A 371 -2.50 -2.52 19.64
N LEU A 372 -3.01 -3.73 19.84
CA LEU A 372 -3.51 -4.19 21.15
C LEU A 372 -2.41 -4.22 22.21
N ARG A 373 -1.17 -4.47 21.78
CA ARG A 373 0.00 -4.56 22.67
C ARG A 373 0.57 -3.19 22.99
N ARG A 374 0.45 -2.26 22.01
CA ARG A 374 1.21 -1.02 22.08
C ARG A 374 0.52 0.15 21.36
N PRO A 375 -0.68 0.53 21.82
CA PRO A 375 -1.45 1.59 21.18
C PRO A 375 -0.79 2.98 21.25
N LEU A 376 0.24 3.15 22.09
CA LEU A 376 0.91 4.41 22.39
C LEU A 376 2.43 4.26 22.35
N PRO A 377 3.18 5.34 22.03
CA PRO A 377 4.64 5.35 22.18
C PRO A 377 5.04 5.18 23.66
N ARG A 378 6.19 4.60 23.90
CA ARG A 378 6.74 4.47 25.25
C ARG A 378 7.16 5.84 25.83
N PRO A 379 7.20 5.99 27.15
CA PRO A 379 7.82 7.16 27.79
C PRO A 379 9.26 7.33 27.35
N GLN A 380 9.73 8.58 27.40
CA GLN A 380 11.13 8.87 27.08
C GLN A 380 12.09 8.14 28.01
N THR A 381 13.09 7.50 27.43
CA THR A 381 14.08 6.68 28.16
C THR A 381 15.34 7.45 28.54
N GLY A 382 15.55 8.63 27.94
CA GLY A 382 16.79 9.38 28.03
C GLY A 382 17.97 8.81 27.22
N LYS A 383 17.79 7.65 26.59
CA LYS A 383 18.81 7.02 25.73
C LYS A 383 18.91 7.71 24.38
N LYS A 384 20.16 7.81 23.88
CA LYS A 384 20.51 8.45 22.62
C LYS A 384 21.10 7.43 21.65
N VAL A 385 20.50 7.27 20.48
CA VAL A 385 20.95 6.33 19.45
C VAL A 385 21.42 7.11 18.23
N LEU A 386 22.63 6.80 17.76
CA LEU A 386 23.12 7.25 16.46
C LEU A 386 22.74 6.24 15.41
N VAL A 387 21.92 6.63 14.42
CA VAL A 387 21.57 5.82 13.26
C VAL A 387 22.45 6.25 12.09
N VAL A 388 23.24 5.31 11.57
CA VAL A 388 24.19 5.54 10.48
C VAL A 388 23.58 5.08 9.16
N GLY A 389 23.20 6.02 8.31
CA GLY A 389 22.50 5.80 7.05
C GLY A 389 20.98 6.01 7.16
N LEU A 390 20.42 6.81 6.25
CA LEU A 390 19.00 7.15 6.16
C LEU A 390 18.30 6.48 4.96
N GLY A 391 18.82 5.34 4.54
CA GLY A 391 18.10 4.43 3.65
C GLY A 391 16.93 3.72 4.38
N PRO A 392 16.28 2.73 3.73
CA PRO A 392 15.10 2.03 4.27
C PRO A 392 15.30 1.46 5.67
N ALA A 393 16.45 0.83 5.94
CA ALA A 393 16.77 0.31 7.27
C ALA A 393 16.87 1.43 8.31
N GLY A 394 17.54 2.55 7.97
CA GLY A 394 17.79 3.65 8.90
C GLY A 394 16.52 4.40 9.26
N PHE A 395 15.70 4.81 8.30
CA PHE A 395 14.49 5.56 8.64
C PHE A 395 13.43 4.67 9.33
N THR A 396 13.33 3.38 8.97
CA THR A 396 12.41 2.46 9.65
C THR A 396 12.86 2.21 11.08
N LEU A 397 14.15 1.92 11.31
CA LEU A 397 14.69 1.75 12.65
C LEU A 397 14.52 3.02 13.49
N ALA A 398 14.81 4.20 12.93
CA ALA A 398 14.62 5.48 13.61
C ALA A 398 13.18 5.64 14.09
N HIS A 399 12.18 5.32 13.24
CA HIS A 399 10.77 5.38 13.59
C HIS A 399 10.45 4.52 14.82
N HIS A 400 10.86 3.26 14.81
CA HIS A 400 10.60 2.34 15.92
C HIS A 400 11.34 2.77 17.22
N LEU A 401 12.58 3.19 17.12
CA LEU A 401 13.36 3.69 18.27
C LEU A 401 12.70 4.91 18.92
N ILE A 402 12.17 5.83 18.12
CA ILE A 402 11.45 7.00 18.64
C ILE A 402 10.15 6.57 19.33
N ASN A 403 9.41 5.62 18.77
CA ASN A 403 8.24 5.04 19.42
C ASN A 403 8.59 4.27 20.70
N ASP A 404 9.82 3.75 20.82
CA ASP A 404 10.37 3.17 22.05
C ASP A 404 10.84 4.21 23.08
N GLY A 405 10.70 5.50 22.75
CA GLY A 405 11.03 6.60 23.66
C GLY A 405 12.49 7.03 23.63
N HIS A 406 13.28 6.59 22.65
CA HIS A 406 14.68 6.99 22.51
C HIS A 406 14.83 8.29 21.73
N PHE A 407 15.91 9.02 22.00
CA PHE A 407 16.40 10.09 21.12
C PHE A 407 17.22 9.47 19.99
N VAL A 408 16.96 9.90 18.77
CA VAL A 408 17.64 9.41 17.58
C VAL A 408 18.27 10.57 16.83
N ALA A 409 19.59 10.52 16.66
CA ALA A 409 20.29 11.31 15.66
C ALA A 409 20.63 10.39 14.49
N ALA A 410 20.21 10.77 13.30
CA ALA A 410 20.51 10.01 12.09
C ALA A 410 21.47 10.77 11.20
N ILE A 411 22.47 10.07 10.64
CA ILE A 411 23.48 10.67 9.76
C ILE A 411 23.49 9.97 8.42
N ASP A 412 23.74 10.73 7.35
CA ASP A 412 23.97 10.19 6.01
C ASP A 412 25.14 10.90 5.35
N GLY A 413 25.92 10.16 4.56
CA GLY A 413 27.03 10.69 3.79
C GLY A 413 26.60 11.62 2.65
N LEU A 414 25.35 11.51 2.20
CA LEU A 414 24.78 12.39 1.18
C LEU A 414 24.23 13.67 1.81
N LYS A 415 24.19 14.74 1.01
CA LYS A 415 23.56 16.00 1.39
C LYS A 415 22.06 15.77 1.57
N ILE A 416 21.51 16.36 2.64
CA ILE A 416 20.07 16.38 2.90
C ILE A 416 19.60 17.82 2.73
N GLU A 417 18.72 18.05 1.76
CA GLU A 417 18.14 19.38 1.55
C GLU A 417 17.08 19.66 2.63
N PRO A 418 17.07 20.89 3.21
CA PRO A 418 16.06 21.26 4.18
C PRO A 418 14.66 21.30 3.54
N LEU A 419 13.64 20.87 4.27
CA LEU A 419 12.25 21.15 3.92
C LEU A 419 11.84 22.51 4.48
N PRO A 420 10.81 23.17 3.91
CA PRO A 420 10.25 24.37 4.50
C PRO A 420 9.89 24.15 5.97
N ALA A 421 10.38 25.05 6.83
CA ALA A 421 10.27 24.85 8.26
C ALA A 421 8.82 24.88 8.77
N GLU A 422 7.93 25.57 8.06
CA GLU A 422 6.50 25.60 8.35
C GLU A 422 5.81 24.23 8.16
N ILE A 423 6.41 23.28 7.44
CA ILE A 423 5.87 21.92 7.30
C ILE A 423 6.69 20.88 8.07
N SER A 424 7.99 21.10 8.24
CA SER A 424 8.90 20.16 8.91
C SER A 424 9.04 20.42 10.42
N GLY A 425 8.88 21.66 10.85
CA GLY A 425 9.16 22.08 12.22
C GLY A 425 10.66 22.23 12.52
N VAL A 426 11.52 22.24 11.49
CA VAL A 426 12.99 22.33 11.64
C VAL A 426 13.52 23.44 10.75
N ALA A 427 14.18 24.42 11.35
CA ALA A 427 14.86 25.49 10.65
C ALA A 427 16.18 25.00 10.02
N VAL A 428 16.77 25.79 9.12
CA VAL A 428 18.03 25.45 8.43
C VAL A 428 19.19 25.24 9.39
N ASP A 429 19.19 25.93 10.54
CA ASP A 429 20.18 25.77 11.59
C ASP A 429 19.93 24.57 12.53
N GLY A 430 18.88 23.79 12.27
CA GLY A 430 18.47 22.63 13.06
C GLY A 430 17.59 22.98 14.28
N SER A 431 17.31 24.25 14.53
CA SER A 431 16.43 24.65 15.63
C SER A 431 14.98 24.25 15.36
N ARG A 432 14.26 23.93 16.45
CA ARG A 432 12.85 23.54 16.38
C ARG A 432 11.93 24.76 16.42
N GLN A 433 10.91 24.71 15.59
CA GLN A 433 9.85 25.72 15.57
C GLN A 433 8.47 25.09 15.33
N PRO A 434 7.38 25.81 15.62
CA PRO A 434 6.05 25.34 15.30
C PRO A 434 5.87 25.07 13.80
N PHE A 435 5.15 24.02 13.46
CA PHE A 435 4.81 23.66 12.09
C PHE A 435 3.31 23.60 11.90
N GLN A 436 2.86 23.71 10.65
CA GLN A 436 1.46 23.76 10.29
C GLN A 436 0.94 22.38 9.89
N PRO A 437 -0.34 22.08 10.17
CA PRO A 437 -0.98 20.88 9.67
C PRO A 437 -1.15 20.95 8.14
N ILE A 438 -1.04 19.80 7.49
CA ILE A 438 -1.16 19.64 6.03
C ILE A 438 -2.58 19.16 5.73
N ARG A 439 -3.42 20.07 5.21
CA ARG A 439 -4.80 19.75 4.84
C ARG A 439 -4.86 18.90 3.58
N ASP A 440 -4.08 19.25 2.58
CA ASP A 440 -4.04 18.62 1.28
C ASP A 440 -2.63 18.08 1.00
N VAL A 441 -2.53 16.78 0.80
CA VAL A 441 -1.27 16.11 0.50
C VAL A 441 -0.63 16.60 -0.82
N ALA A 442 -1.40 17.18 -1.73
CA ALA A 442 -0.89 17.77 -2.95
C ALA A 442 0.18 18.87 -2.70
N ARG A 443 0.17 19.51 -1.51
CA ARG A 443 1.23 20.44 -1.09
C ARG A 443 2.61 19.79 -0.94
N LEU A 444 2.67 18.47 -0.83
CA LEU A 444 3.91 17.69 -0.72
C LEU A 444 4.40 17.17 -2.08
N VAL A 445 3.60 17.34 -3.14
CA VAL A 445 3.91 16.83 -4.47
C VAL A 445 4.66 17.88 -5.28
N ASP A 446 5.87 17.53 -5.71
CA ASP A 446 6.65 18.31 -6.69
C ASP A 446 6.53 17.68 -8.07
N GLY A 447 6.72 18.47 -9.12
CA GLY A 447 6.96 17.96 -10.45
C GLY A 447 8.23 17.10 -10.45
N LEU A 448 8.14 15.85 -10.90
CA LEU A 448 9.28 14.93 -10.88
C LEU A 448 10.42 15.43 -11.80
N ASP A 449 10.10 16.21 -12.81
CA ASP A 449 11.08 16.87 -13.70
C ASP A 449 11.92 17.91 -12.95
N ASP A 450 11.32 18.59 -11.99
CA ASP A 450 11.97 19.67 -11.23
C ASP A 450 12.72 19.15 -10.00
N ARG A 451 12.40 17.96 -9.55
CA ARG A 451 12.93 17.40 -8.34
C ARG A 451 14.35 16.87 -8.53
N VAL A 452 15.30 17.46 -7.84
CA VAL A 452 16.72 17.09 -7.92
C VAL A 452 17.21 16.36 -6.69
N MET A 453 16.97 16.86 -5.48
CA MET A 453 17.50 16.32 -4.22
C MET A 453 16.48 16.48 -3.09
N ALA A 454 15.28 16.01 -3.28
CA ALA A 454 14.19 16.18 -2.32
C ALA A 454 14.10 15.09 -1.25
N GLY A 455 14.96 14.09 -1.30
CA GLY A 455 15.01 13.00 -0.32
C GLY A 455 15.79 13.33 0.93
N PHE A 456 16.12 12.32 1.68
CA PHE A 456 16.86 12.44 2.93
C PHE A 456 17.97 11.38 3.05
N GLY A 457 18.61 11.08 1.93
CA GLY A 457 19.84 10.33 1.85
C GLY A 457 19.70 8.88 1.42
N GLY A 458 20.83 8.26 1.14
CA GLY A 458 20.98 6.88 0.79
C GLY A 458 20.21 6.44 -0.46
N VAL A 459 19.93 5.16 -0.57
CA VAL A 459 19.15 4.59 -1.67
C VAL A 459 17.70 5.08 -1.71
N ALA A 460 17.20 5.65 -0.62
CA ALA A 460 15.90 6.31 -0.59
C ALA A 460 15.84 7.45 -1.62
N GLU A 461 16.93 8.21 -1.80
CA GLU A 461 17.00 9.34 -2.71
C GLU A 461 17.07 8.91 -4.17
N TYR A 462 18.04 8.06 -4.51
CA TYR A 462 18.36 7.72 -5.91
C TYR A 462 18.07 6.27 -6.27
N GLY A 463 17.81 5.41 -5.29
CA GLY A 463 17.67 3.97 -5.49
C GLY A 463 16.23 3.52 -5.67
N ILE A 464 15.98 2.30 -5.21
CA ILE A 464 14.73 1.59 -5.45
C ILE A 464 13.62 1.92 -4.44
N THR A 465 13.97 2.46 -3.28
CA THR A 465 12.98 2.81 -2.25
C THR A 465 12.08 3.92 -2.75
N VAL A 466 10.78 3.76 -2.53
CA VAL A 466 9.75 4.66 -3.05
C VAL A 466 9.89 4.92 -4.56
N ARG A 467 10.43 3.97 -5.29
CA ARG A 467 10.65 4.06 -6.75
C ARG A 467 9.36 4.21 -7.56
N TRP A 468 8.24 3.91 -6.95
CA TRP A 468 6.91 4.04 -7.54
C TRP A 468 6.45 5.51 -7.60
N ASP A 469 6.82 6.34 -6.61
CA ASP A 469 6.62 7.78 -6.60
C ASP A 469 7.56 8.45 -5.59
N LYS A 470 8.58 9.16 -6.07
CA LYS A 470 9.59 9.80 -5.21
C LYS A 470 9.01 10.89 -4.28
N ASN A 471 7.82 11.43 -4.57
CA ASN A 471 7.18 12.38 -3.68
C ASN A 471 6.86 11.78 -2.29
N PHE A 472 6.67 10.47 -2.22
CA PHE A 472 6.43 9.79 -0.94
C PHE A 472 7.64 9.79 0.01
N LEU A 473 8.85 10.10 -0.48
CA LEU A 473 9.99 10.35 0.41
C LEU A 473 9.74 11.51 1.38
N LYS A 474 9.05 12.58 0.95
CA LYS A 474 8.67 13.68 1.84
C LYS A 474 7.71 13.22 2.93
N ILE A 475 6.75 12.36 2.59
CA ILE A 475 5.83 11.76 3.55
C ILE A 475 6.63 11.00 4.62
N VAL A 476 7.47 10.06 4.20
CA VAL A 476 8.32 9.27 5.11
C VAL A 476 9.21 10.18 5.98
N ARG A 477 9.83 11.19 5.38
CA ARG A 477 10.67 12.16 6.08
C ARG A 477 9.90 12.89 7.17
N LEU A 478 8.72 13.41 6.88
CA LEU A 478 7.90 14.16 7.83
C LEU A 478 7.36 13.30 8.98
N LEU A 479 7.17 11.97 8.79
CA LEU A 479 6.85 11.05 9.89
C LEU A 479 7.94 11.05 10.98
N LEU A 480 9.18 11.37 10.62
CA LEU A 480 10.33 11.42 11.53
C LEU A 480 10.65 12.85 11.94
N GLU A 481 10.86 13.74 10.98
CA GLU A 481 11.44 15.07 11.19
C GLU A 481 10.60 15.94 12.12
N ARG A 482 9.27 15.78 12.11
CA ARG A 482 8.34 16.46 13.02
C ARG A 482 8.42 15.99 14.47
N ARG A 483 9.10 14.86 14.73
CA ARG A 483 9.23 14.28 16.08
C ARG A 483 10.34 14.99 16.84
N GLY A 484 10.04 15.50 18.04
CA GLY A 484 11.00 16.22 18.89
C GLY A 484 12.24 15.40 19.31
N GLN A 485 12.11 14.06 19.31
CA GLN A 485 13.19 13.12 19.62
C GLN A 485 14.07 12.77 18.43
N PHE A 486 13.83 13.35 17.25
CA PHE A 486 14.57 13.03 16.03
C PHE A 486 15.39 14.22 15.55
N ALA A 487 16.63 13.97 15.15
CA ALA A 487 17.47 14.91 14.40
C ALA A 487 18.18 14.17 13.27
N MET A 488 18.45 14.85 12.15
CA MET A 488 19.20 14.26 11.05
C MET A 488 20.24 15.23 10.50
N TYR A 489 21.36 14.67 10.03
CA TYR A 489 22.51 15.43 9.53
C TYR A 489 23.00 14.81 8.23
N GLY A 490 22.90 15.56 7.14
CA GLY A 490 23.45 15.21 5.83
C GLY A 490 24.92 15.61 5.69
N GLY A 491 25.64 14.97 4.78
CA GLY A 491 27.06 15.22 4.55
C GLY A 491 27.97 14.72 5.67
N VAL A 492 27.47 13.89 6.59
CA VAL A 492 28.23 13.32 7.71
C VAL A 492 28.54 11.85 7.41
N ARG A 493 29.78 11.57 7.08
CA ARG A 493 30.23 10.22 6.74
C ARG A 493 30.78 9.50 7.97
N PHE A 494 30.17 8.38 8.32
CA PHE A 494 30.67 7.51 9.39
C PHE A 494 32.01 6.87 9.01
N GLY A 495 32.95 6.87 9.95
CA GLY A 495 34.33 6.44 9.71
C GLY A 495 35.26 7.55 9.17
N GLY A 496 34.66 8.64 8.64
CA GLY A 496 35.41 9.80 8.13
C GLY A 496 35.16 11.05 8.98
N THR A 497 33.91 11.55 8.95
CA THR A 497 33.52 12.74 9.72
C THR A 497 33.32 12.43 11.21
N ILE A 498 32.73 11.26 11.50
CA ILE A 498 32.54 10.77 12.87
C ILE A 498 32.96 9.30 12.94
N THR A 499 33.74 8.96 13.96
CA THR A 499 34.17 7.60 14.28
C THR A 499 33.23 6.97 15.33
N ILE A 500 33.38 5.69 15.60
CA ILE A 500 32.63 5.02 16.66
C ILE A 500 32.98 5.60 18.04
N ASP A 501 34.26 5.83 18.32
CA ASP A 501 34.71 6.42 19.57
C ASP A 501 34.22 7.88 19.69
N GLY A 502 34.23 8.62 18.58
CA GLY A 502 33.66 9.96 18.50
C GLY A 502 32.15 9.99 18.79
N ALA A 503 31.40 9.01 18.33
CA ALA A 503 29.99 8.90 18.64
C ALA A 503 29.73 8.69 20.15
N PHE A 504 30.47 7.79 20.79
CA PHE A 504 30.36 7.58 22.24
C PHE A 504 30.87 8.82 23.03
N ALA A 505 31.92 9.49 22.57
CA ALA A 505 32.40 10.75 23.18
C ALA A 505 31.37 11.89 23.10
N LEU A 506 30.50 11.89 22.05
CA LEU A 506 29.37 12.82 21.94
C LEU A 506 28.17 12.42 22.81
N GLY A 507 28.27 11.33 23.57
CA GLY A 507 27.25 10.87 24.52
C GLY A 507 26.13 10.05 23.93
N PHE A 508 26.36 9.39 22.79
CA PHE A 508 25.43 8.35 22.30
C PHE A 508 25.60 7.08 23.14
N ASP A 509 24.49 6.46 23.48
CA ASP A 509 24.45 5.16 24.18
C ASP A 509 24.60 3.97 23.22
N HIS A 510 24.24 4.16 21.95
CA HIS A 510 24.24 3.11 20.94
C HIS A 510 24.49 3.67 19.54
N VAL A 511 25.13 2.86 18.68
CA VAL A 511 25.36 3.16 17.27
C VAL A 511 24.73 2.04 16.44
N ALA A 512 23.74 2.38 15.62
CA ALA A 512 23.06 1.47 14.72
C ALA A 512 23.58 1.63 13.30
N LEU A 513 24.19 0.60 12.73
CA LEU A 513 24.77 0.62 11.39
C LEU A 513 23.71 0.24 10.34
N CYS A 514 23.18 1.24 9.64
CA CYS A 514 22.18 1.11 8.58
C CYS A 514 22.73 1.58 7.22
N ALA A 515 24.04 1.47 7.03
CA ALA A 515 24.76 2.00 5.86
C ALA A 515 24.58 1.18 4.56
N GLY A 516 23.75 0.14 4.56
CA GLY A 516 23.54 -0.74 3.42
C GLY A 516 24.77 -1.60 3.12
N ALA A 517 24.85 -2.12 1.91
CA ALA A 517 25.95 -2.98 1.47
C ALA A 517 27.26 -2.21 1.21
N GLY A 518 27.19 -0.89 1.07
CA GLY A 518 28.32 0.01 0.83
C GLY A 518 28.99 -0.18 -0.55
N ARG A 519 29.36 -1.39 -0.90
CA ARG A 519 30.02 -1.70 -2.18
C ARG A 519 29.03 -2.31 -3.17
N PRO A 520 28.90 -1.74 -4.40
CA PRO A 520 28.09 -2.36 -5.45
C PRO A 520 28.68 -3.70 -5.90
N THR A 521 27.83 -4.60 -6.32
CA THR A 521 28.25 -5.87 -6.92
C THR A 521 28.88 -5.60 -8.28
N VAL A 522 30.14 -6.02 -8.45
CA VAL A 522 30.84 -5.99 -9.75
C VAL A 522 30.48 -7.25 -10.52
N ILE A 523 29.85 -7.06 -11.68
CA ILE A 523 29.53 -8.19 -12.58
C ILE A 523 30.78 -8.56 -13.36
N PRO A 524 31.26 -9.82 -13.31
CA PRO A 524 32.48 -10.23 -13.98
C PRO A 524 32.23 -10.50 -15.49
N ILE A 525 32.05 -9.44 -16.25
CA ILE A 525 31.94 -9.47 -17.71
C ILE A 525 33.22 -8.94 -18.37
N ALA A 526 33.51 -9.37 -19.60
CA ALA A 526 34.61 -8.84 -20.35
C ALA A 526 34.49 -7.32 -20.51
N ASN A 527 35.62 -6.61 -20.41
CA ASN A 527 35.68 -5.15 -20.53
C ASN A 527 34.85 -4.36 -19.48
N ASN A 528 34.60 -4.92 -18.32
CA ASN A 528 33.83 -4.25 -17.26
C ASN A 528 34.48 -2.95 -16.71
N LEU A 529 35.74 -2.67 -17.07
CA LEU A 529 36.47 -1.44 -16.77
C LEU A 529 36.53 -0.46 -17.94
N ALA A 530 35.93 -0.79 -19.09
CA ALA A 530 35.94 0.10 -20.25
C ALA A 530 35.20 1.42 -19.94
N PRO A 531 35.65 2.56 -20.51
CA PRO A 531 34.93 3.82 -20.37
C PRO A 531 33.44 3.69 -20.77
N GLY A 532 32.55 4.17 -19.92
CA GLY A 532 31.08 4.05 -20.12
C GLY A 532 30.44 2.85 -19.45
N VAL A 533 31.20 1.82 -19.04
CA VAL A 533 30.67 0.74 -18.18
C VAL A 533 30.63 1.24 -16.74
N ARG A 534 29.43 1.28 -16.16
CA ARG A 534 29.19 1.81 -14.80
C ARG A 534 28.38 0.86 -13.95
N GLN A 535 28.56 0.95 -12.67
CA GLN A 535 27.67 0.35 -11.69
C GLN A 535 26.31 1.09 -11.69
N ALA A 536 25.22 0.37 -11.47
CA ALA A 536 23.90 0.96 -11.45
C ALA A 536 23.76 2.06 -10.37
N SER A 537 24.34 1.85 -9.19
CA SER A 537 24.36 2.85 -8.11
C SER A 537 25.09 4.12 -8.50
N ASP A 538 26.24 4.01 -9.17
CA ASP A 538 27.02 5.18 -9.61
C ASP A 538 26.27 5.98 -10.68
N PHE A 539 25.59 5.28 -11.60
CA PHE A 539 24.76 5.92 -12.61
C PHE A 539 23.58 6.66 -11.98
N LEU A 540 22.84 5.99 -11.06
CA LEU A 540 21.68 6.59 -10.40
C LEU A 540 22.07 7.77 -9.51
N MET A 541 23.19 7.67 -8.78
CA MET A 541 23.71 8.81 -8.00
C MET A 541 24.08 9.98 -8.91
N ALA A 542 24.78 9.73 -10.02
CA ALA A 542 25.13 10.79 -10.96
C ALA A 542 23.88 11.47 -11.52
N LEU A 543 22.88 10.69 -11.93
CA LEU A 543 21.60 11.20 -12.45
C LEU A 543 20.89 12.08 -11.42
N GLN A 544 20.78 11.61 -10.19
CA GLN A 544 20.01 12.29 -9.12
C GLN A 544 20.76 13.52 -8.55
N LEU A 545 22.06 13.36 -8.23
CA LEU A 545 22.82 14.39 -7.53
C LEU A 545 23.33 15.51 -8.44
N THR A 546 23.46 15.26 -9.74
CA THR A 546 23.88 16.29 -10.71
C THR A 546 22.73 17.10 -11.28
N GLY A 547 21.49 16.75 -10.97
CA GLY A 547 20.31 17.42 -11.51
C GLY A 547 20.08 17.15 -13.00
N ALA A 548 20.51 15.99 -13.49
CA ALA A 548 20.38 15.62 -14.90
C ALA A 548 18.91 15.46 -15.38
N ALA A 549 17.97 15.49 -14.45
CA ALA A 549 16.54 15.49 -14.75
C ALA A 549 15.98 16.86 -15.14
N LYS A 550 16.74 17.94 -14.95
CA LYS A 550 16.37 19.31 -15.33
C LYS A 550 16.83 19.68 -16.72
#